data_840e83bc701546029f8405bc09ab3fc6
#
_entry.id   840e83bc701546029f8405bc09ab3fc6
#
_cell.length_a   1.000
_cell.length_b   1.000
_cell.length_c   1.000
_cell.angle_alpha   90.00
_cell.angle_beta   90.00
_cell.angle_gamma   90.00
#
_symmetry.space_group_name_H-M   'P 1'
#
loop_
_entity.id
_entity.type
_entity.pdbx_description
1 polymer ?
#
loop_
_entity_poly.entity_id
_entity_poly.type
_entity_poly.pdbx_seq_one_letter_code
_entity_poly.pdbx_strand_id
1 'polypeptide(L)'
;ALTRNAEILCGLAQRTGCKVLLAQKAFSNYDLYPLLAPHLAGTEASGLFEARLGAEEMPGGEVHVFCAAYRADEMDELLRYADHIVFNSPAQLARFGPKAKAAGKSVGLRINPECSTQDGHAIYDPCAPGSRLGTTRAAWDAAVSQDPSLPQLLDGLHFHTLCEQDADALAVTLDAVAEKFGDLLPNMQWLNFGGGHHITRPGYDIATLEHCIARAQNAWGVTVYLEPGEACALNAGYLLTRVLDVVKNGDTTAAILDASAACHMPDVIEMPYRPP
;
A
#
# COMPACT_ATOMS: atom_id res chain seq x y z
N ALA A 1 9.85 -8.62 -18.32
CA ALA A 1 8.80 -8.84 -17.32
C ALA A 1 8.38 -7.49 -16.70
N LEU A 2 9.28 -6.70 -16.11
CA LEU A 2 8.96 -5.44 -15.42
C LEU A 2 8.13 -4.48 -16.30
N THR A 3 8.56 -4.20 -17.53
CA THR A 3 7.82 -3.34 -18.47
C THR A 3 6.41 -3.86 -18.75
N ARG A 4 6.27 -5.19 -18.93
CA ARG A 4 4.96 -5.81 -19.14
C ARG A 4 4.04 -5.63 -17.92
N ASN A 5 4.57 -5.78 -16.72
CA ASN A 5 3.80 -5.55 -15.50
C ASN A 5 3.34 -4.08 -15.43
N ALA A 6 4.25 -3.14 -15.72
CA ALA A 6 3.94 -1.72 -15.77
C ALA A 6 2.87 -1.39 -16.84
N GLU A 7 2.92 -2.02 -18.02
CA GLU A 7 1.91 -1.87 -19.08
C GLU A 7 0.53 -2.37 -18.63
N ILE A 8 0.45 -3.48 -17.88
CA ILE A 8 -0.82 -3.99 -17.32
C ILE A 8 -1.41 -2.97 -16.35
N LEU A 9 -0.59 -2.45 -15.44
CA LEU A 9 -1.00 -1.44 -14.45
C LEU A 9 -1.43 -0.12 -15.12
N CYS A 10 -0.65 0.34 -16.10
CA CYS A 10 -0.99 1.51 -16.91
C CYS A 10 -2.31 1.33 -17.67
N GLY A 11 -2.52 0.15 -18.27
CA GLY A 11 -3.76 -0.18 -18.98
C GLY A 11 -4.99 -0.14 -18.04
N LEU A 12 -4.86 -0.64 -16.81
CA LEU A 12 -5.90 -0.51 -15.79
C LEU A 12 -6.20 0.97 -15.50
N ALA A 13 -5.15 1.77 -15.24
CA ALA A 13 -5.29 3.20 -14.96
C ALA A 13 -5.98 3.94 -16.13
N GLN A 14 -5.60 3.64 -17.36
CA GLN A 14 -6.20 4.27 -18.55
C GLN A 14 -7.68 3.93 -18.72
N ARG A 15 -8.11 2.68 -18.44
CA ARG A 15 -9.51 2.27 -18.58
C ARG A 15 -10.41 2.79 -17.49
N THR A 16 -9.89 2.93 -16.27
CA THR A 16 -10.70 3.28 -15.09
C THR A 16 -10.51 4.71 -14.60
N GLY A 17 -9.45 5.38 -15.02
CA GLY A 17 -9.08 6.70 -14.47
C GLY A 17 -8.50 6.63 -13.04
N CYS A 18 -8.23 5.43 -12.51
CA CYS A 18 -7.54 5.31 -11.21
C CYS A 18 -6.06 5.68 -11.35
N LYS A 19 -5.41 5.92 -10.22
CA LYS A 19 -3.99 6.17 -10.14
C LYS A 19 -3.28 5.00 -9.47
N VAL A 20 -2.18 4.55 -10.04
CA VAL A 20 -1.38 3.44 -9.52
C VAL A 20 -0.04 3.96 -9.05
N LEU A 21 0.32 3.64 -7.81
CA LEU A 21 1.56 4.03 -7.15
C LEU A 21 2.45 2.80 -6.95
N LEU A 22 3.76 2.97 -7.06
CA LEU A 22 4.72 1.94 -6.67
C LEU A 22 4.88 1.92 -5.16
N ALA A 23 4.52 0.84 -4.48
CA ALA A 23 4.84 0.64 -3.07
C ALA A 23 6.33 0.28 -2.91
N GLN A 24 7.14 1.26 -2.50
CA GLN A 24 8.60 1.14 -2.45
C GLN A 24 9.09 0.10 -1.44
N LYS A 25 8.35 -0.15 -0.36
CA LYS A 25 8.69 -1.21 0.61
C LYS A 25 8.82 -2.61 -0.02
N ALA A 26 8.10 -2.87 -1.11
CA ALA A 26 8.16 -4.14 -1.82
C ALA A 26 9.17 -4.11 -2.98
N PHE A 27 9.41 -2.96 -3.58
CA PHE A 27 10.34 -2.81 -4.68
C PHE A 27 10.95 -1.42 -4.70
N SER A 28 12.21 -1.30 -4.29
CA SER A 28 12.97 -0.04 -4.22
C SER A 28 14.26 -0.07 -5.05
N ASN A 29 14.33 -0.91 -6.08
CA ASN A 29 15.45 -0.87 -7.03
C ASN A 29 15.30 0.36 -7.95
N TYR A 30 15.79 1.49 -7.48
CA TYR A 30 15.61 2.80 -8.12
C TYR A 30 16.28 2.90 -9.49
N ASP A 31 17.31 2.13 -9.80
CA ASP A 31 17.89 2.06 -11.15
C ASP A 31 16.86 1.65 -12.21
N LEU A 32 15.76 1.00 -11.80
CA LEU A 32 14.68 0.57 -12.67
C LEU A 32 13.46 1.50 -12.65
N TYR A 33 13.45 2.55 -11.81
CA TYR A 33 12.35 3.51 -11.76
C TYR A 33 12.11 4.23 -13.11
N PRO A 34 13.12 4.55 -13.93
CA PRO A 34 12.90 5.11 -15.26
C PRO A 34 12.04 4.24 -16.19
N LEU A 35 11.98 2.90 -15.93
CA LEU A 35 11.10 2.00 -16.69
C LEU A 35 9.66 2.01 -16.17
N LEU A 36 9.44 2.40 -14.92
CA LEU A 36 8.13 2.42 -14.27
C LEU A 36 7.47 3.80 -14.34
N ALA A 37 8.25 4.87 -14.24
CA ALA A 37 7.76 6.24 -14.18
C ALA A 37 6.80 6.64 -15.32
N PRO A 38 6.98 6.20 -16.59
CA PRO A 38 6.03 6.52 -17.66
C PRO A 38 4.66 5.85 -17.50
N HIS A 39 4.54 4.86 -16.62
CA HIS A 39 3.36 4.00 -16.49
C HIS A 39 2.60 4.19 -15.17
N LEU A 40 3.25 4.76 -14.16
CA LEU A 40 2.70 4.90 -12.80
C LEU A 40 2.49 6.36 -12.45
N ALA A 41 1.55 6.64 -11.55
CA ALA A 41 1.26 7.99 -11.10
C ALA A 41 2.30 8.52 -10.10
N GLY A 42 3.07 7.63 -9.48
CA GLY A 42 4.09 8.00 -8.49
C GLY A 42 4.45 6.83 -7.59
N THR A 43 4.82 7.13 -6.35
CA THR A 43 5.30 6.19 -5.35
C THR A 43 4.49 6.25 -4.05
N GLU A 44 4.43 5.12 -3.34
CA GLU A 44 4.02 5.04 -1.94
C GLU A 44 5.25 4.75 -1.09
N ALA A 45 5.39 5.48 0.01
CA ALA A 45 6.52 5.47 0.91
C ALA A 45 6.09 5.14 2.35
N SER A 46 6.86 4.28 3.01
CA SER A 46 6.62 3.90 4.42
C SER A 46 7.32 4.82 5.41
N GLY A 47 7.98 5.89 4.95
CA GLY A 47 8.67 6.85 5.77
C GLY A 47 9.54 7.84 4.98
N LEU A 48 10.34 8.64 5.73
CA LEU A 48 11.10 9.75 5.17
C LEU A 48 12.05 9.34 4.04
N PHE A 49 12.81 8.25 4.21
CA PHE A 49 13.84 7.86 3.24
C PHE A 49 13.24 7.34 1.93
N GLU A 50 12.13 6.61 2.00
CA GLU A 50 11.40 6.19 0.81
C GLU A 50 10.69 7.38 0.14
N ALA A 51 10.14 8.33 0.91
CA ALA A 51 9.54 9.55 0.35
C ALA A 51 10.57 10.37 -0.43
N ARG A 52 11.77 10.51 0.13
CA ARG A 52 12.89 11.16 -0.54
C ARG A 52 13.31 10.39 -1.79
N LEU A 53 13.43 9.07 -1.70
CA LEU A 53 13.78 8.23 -2.84
C LEU A 53 12.77 8.39 -3.99
N GLY A 54 11.47 8.34 -3.68
CA GLY A 54 10.42 8.54 -4.68
C GLY A 54 10.50 9.90 -5.36
N ALA A 55 10.70 10.97 -4.58
CA ALA A 55 10.81 12.34 -5.10
C ALA A 55 12.06 12.55 -5.98
N GLU A 56 13.19 11.94 -5.61
CA GLU A 56 14.46 12.09 -6.32
C GLU A 56 14.54 11.20 -7.58
N GLU A 57 14.05 9.95 -7.49
CA GLU A 57 14.26 8.93 -8.54
C GLU A 57 13.04 8.72 -9.46
N MET A 58 11.87 9.27 -9.10
CA MET A 58 10.68 9.30 -9.96
C MET A 58 10.14 10.73 -10.09
N PRO A 59 10.94 11.67 -10.62
CA PRO A 59 10.56 13.09 -10.69
C PRO A 59 9.30 13.29 -11.53
N GLY A 60 8.37 14.10 -11.01
CA GLY A 60 7.08 14.37 -11.66
C GLY A 60 5.97 13.38 -11.27
N GLY A 61 6.28 12.30 -10.55
CA GLY A 61 5.30 11.44 -9.90
C GLY A 61 4.84 11.99 -8.55
N GLU A 62 3.64 11.62 -8.13
CA GLU A 62 3.14 11.92 -6.78
C GLU A 62 3.87 11.07 -5.74
N VAL A 63 4.16 11.64 -4.57
CA VAL A 63 4.74 10.93 -3.43
C VAL A 63 3.69 10.83 -2.34
N HIS A 64 3.16 9.63 -2.13
CA HIS A 64 2.25 9.31 -1.05
C HIS A 64 3.03 8.71 0.11
N VAL A 65 2.67 9.07 1.34
CA VAL A 65 3.36 8.55 2.52
C VAL A 65 2.36 8.02 3.54
N PHE A 66 2.58 6.77 3.94
CA PHE A 66 1.91 6.18 5.10
C PHE A 66 2.94 5.49 6.00
N CYS A 67 2.95 5.81 7.28
CA CYS A 67 3.58 4.98 8.30
C CYS A 67 2.71 4.88 9.55
N ALA A 68 2.87 3.78 10.30
CA ALA A 68 2.06 3.54 11.49
C ALA A 68 2.24 4.62 12.57
N ALA A 69 3.43 5.26 12.62
CA ALA A 69 3.70 6.39 13.49
C ALA A 69 4.77 7.31 12.90
N TYR A 70 4.49 8.61 12.90
CA TYR A 70 5.43 9.62 12.42
C TYR A 70 6.26 10.19 13.56
N ARG A 71 7.54 10.41 13.30
CA ARG A 71 8.45 11.11 14.20
C ARG A 71 8.27 12.62 14.02
N ALA A 72 8.20 13.32 15.15
CA ALA A 72 7.99 14.78 15.12
C ALA A 72 9.21 15.55 14.55
N ASP A 73 10.40 15.03 14.79
CA ASP A 73 11.67 15.60 14.30
C ASP A 73 11.91 15.39 12.81
N GLU A 74 11.22 14.42 12.17
CA GLU A 74 11.31 14.17 10.73
C GLU A 74 10.18 14.84 9.92
N MET A 75 9.11 15.32 10.58
CA MET A 75 7.91 15.79 9.90
C MET A 75 8.17 16.96 8.93
N ASP A 76 9.02 17.91 9.30
CA ASP A 76 9.33 19.06 8.44
C ASP A 76 10.05 18.65 7.17
N GLU A 77 10.95 17.70 7.26
CA GLU A 77 11.66 17.16 6.12
C GLU A 77 10.76 16.29 5.27
N LEU A 78 9.95 15.42 5.87
CA LEU A 78 8.99 14.57 5.18
C LEU A 78 8.01 15.38 4.32
N LEU A 79 7.49 16.48 4.86
CA LEU A 79 6.57 17.36 4.16
C LEU A 79 7.19 18.09 2.96
N ARG A 80 8.52 18.09 2.79
CA ARG A 80 9.16 18.63 1.57
C ARG A 80 8.99 17.68 0.39
N TYR A 81 8.91 16.38 0.65
CA TYR A 81 8.85 15.35 -0.37
C TYR A 81 7.42 14.87 -0.62
N ALA A 82 6.60 14.75 0.43
CA ALA A 82 5.25 14.20 0.33
C ALA A 82 4.29 15.16 -0.40
N ASP A 83 3.45 14.61 -1.27
CA ASP A 83 2.26 15.27 -1.82
C ASP A 83 1.02 14.88 -1.02
N HIS A 84 0.91 13.61 -0.65
CA HIS A 84 -0.13 13.06 0.19
C HIS A 84 0.48 12.46 1.46
N ILE A 85 -0.12 12.74 2.61
CA ILE A 85 0.28 12.15 3.89
C ILE A 85 -0.91 11.52 4.57
N VAL A 86 -0.78 10.23 4.91
CA VAL A 86 -1.84 9.43 5.52
C VAL A 86 -1.49 9.15 6.97
N PHE A 87 -2.35 9.57 7.90
CA PHE A 87 -2.17 9.32 9.33
C PHE A 87 -2.85 8.01 9.74
N ASN A 88 -2.22 7.31 10.68
CA ASN A 88 -2.71 6.02 11.14
C ASN A 88 -3.81 6.13 12.21
N SER A 89 -3.90 7.27 12.88
CA SER A 89 -4.85 7.48 13.98
C SER A 89 -5.34 8.93 14.05
N PRO A 90 -6.53 9.16 14.64
CA PRO A 90 -7.02 10.52 14.89
C PRO A 90 -6.07 11.38 15.73
N ALA A 91 -5.33 10.78 16.66
CA ALA A 91 -4.34 11.49 17.46
C ALA A 91 -3.18 12.02 16.62
N GLN A 92 -2.69 11.25 15.66
CA GLN A 92 -1.67 11.72 14.73
C GLN A 92 -2.23 12.77 13.77
N LEU A 93 -3.47 12.59 13.29
CA LEU A 93 -4.17 13.58 12.47
C LEU A 93 -4.30 14.92 13.22
N ALA A 94 -4.76 14.91 14.46
CA ALA A 94 -4.86 16.10 15.29
C ALA A 94 -3.49 16.79 15.49
N ARG A 95 -2.44 15.99 15.70
CA ARG A 95 -1.09 16.51 16.00
C ARG A 95 -0.39 17.10 14.77
N PHE A 96 -0.49 16.44 13.63
CA PHE A 96 0.32 16.75 12.44
C PHE A 96 -0.49 17.26 11.25
N GLY A 97 -1.81 16.98 11.22
CA GLY A 97 -2.70 17.39 10.15
C GLY A 97 -2.70 18.89 9.87
N PRO A 98 -2.84 19.75 10.89
CA PRO A 98 -2.79 21.21 10.67
C PRO A 98 -1.48 21.67 10.04
N LYS A 99 -0.34 21.08 10.42
CA LYS A 99 0.96 21.37 9.84
C LYS A 99 1.07 20.91 8.38
N ALA A 100 0.57 19.71 8.08
CA ALA A 100 0.54 19.18 6.71
C ALA A 100 -0.36 20.03 5.80
N LYS A 101 -1.54 20.42 6.27
CA LYS A 101 -2.45 21.35 5.55
C LYS A 101 -1.81 22.70 5.31
N ALA A 102 -1.14 23.28 6.30
CA ALA A 102 -0.42 24.54 6.17
C ALA A 102 0.73 24.47 5.15
N ALA A 103 1.33 23.29 4.98
CA ALA A 103 2.34 23.01 3.96
C ALA A 103 1.71 22.68 2.58
N GLY A 104 0.39 22.80 2.42
CA GLY A 104 -0.31 22.55 1.15
C GLY A 104 -0.40 21.07 0.76
N LYS A 105 -0.27 20.15 1.74
CA LYS A 105 -0.31 18.72 1.46
C LYS A 105 -1.73 18.16 1.55
N SER A 106 -1.99 17.14 0.74
CA SER A 106 -3.22 16.36 0.83
C SER A 106 -3.14 15.41 2.04
N VAL A 107 -4.15 15.43 2.89
CA VAL A 107 -4.16 14.73 4.18
C VAL A 107 -5.19 13.63 4.18
N GLY A 108 -4.77 12.43 4.58
CA GLY A 108 -5.64 11.27 4.73
C GLY A 108 -5.59 10.60 6.08
N LEU A 109 -6.56 9.72 6.28
CA LEU A 109 -6.62 8.82 7.41
C LEU A 109 -6.66 7.38 6.92
N ARG A 110 -5.78 6.52 7.45
CA ARG A 110 -5.91 5.08 7.27
C ARG A 110 -7.05 4.58 8.15
N ILE A 111 -8.05 3.99 7.52
CA ILE A 111 -9.18 3.34 8.18
C ILE A 111 -8.95 1.84 8.30
N ASN A 112 -9.50 1.25 9.36
CA ASN A 112 -9.60 -0.19 9.53
C ASN A 112 -11.09 -0.59 9.41
N PRO A 113 -11.51 -1.22 8.31
CA PRO A 113 -12.89 -1.65 8.13
C PRO A 113 -13.25 -2.86 8.99
N GLU A 114 -12.31 -3.42 9.77
CA GLU A 114 -12.52 -4.62 10.62
C GLU A 114 -13.10 -5.78 9.80
N CYS A 115 -12.63 -5.91 8.56
CA CYS A 115 -13.01 -6.94 7.61
C CYS A 115 -11.75 -7.71 7.21
N SER A 116 -11.60 -8.92 7.72
CA SER A 116 -10.51 -9.81 7.37
C SER A 116 -10.88 -10.65 6.16
N THR A 117 -9.97 -10.71 5.19
CA THR A 117 -10.02 -11.61 4.04
C THR A 117 -8.82 -12.54 4.00
N GLN A 118 -8.00 -12.55 5.09
CA GLN A 118 -6.77 -13.35 5.21
C GLN A 118 -7.06 -14.70 5.86
N ASP A 119 -7.47 -15.68 5.07
CA ASP A 119 -7.74 -17.03 5.57
C ASP A 119 -6.48 -17.70 6.12
N GLY A 120 -6.51 -18.07 7.42
CA GLY A 120 -5.45 -18.83 8.09
C GLY A 120 -4.20 -18.03 8.49
N HIS A 121 -4.14 -16.72 8.27
CA HIS A 121 -2.96 -15.90 8.51
C HIS A 121 -3.20 -14.72 9.46
N ALA A 122 -3.83 -14.95 10.61
CA ALA A 122 -4.17 -13.89 11.58
C ALA A 122 -2.97 -13.00 11.99
N ILE A 123 -1.74 -13.51 11.91
CA ILE A 123 -0.53 -12.76 12.26
C ILE A 123 -0.23 -11.63 11.26
N TYR A 124 -0.69 -11.76 10.01
CA TYR A 124 -0.49 -10.75 8.95
C TYR A 124 -1.74 -9.96 8.62
N ASP A 125 -2.86 -10.32 9.26
CA ASP A 125 -4.12 -9.67 9.01
C ASP A 125 -4.14 -8.26 9.58
N PRO A 126 -4.13 -7.21 8.75
CA PRO A 126 -4.16 -5.82 9.21
C PRO A 126 -5.50 -5.45 9.85
N CYS A 127 -6.53 -6.27 9.68
CA CYS A 127 -7.86 -6.08 10.25
C CYS A 127 -8.14 -6.99 11.44
N ALA A 128 -7.18 -7.82 11.87
CA ALA A 128 -7.34 -8.69 13.04
C ALA A 128 -7.61 -7.86 14.32
N PRO A 129 -8.35 -8.41 15.28
CA PRO A 129 -8.52 -7.79 16.59
C PRO A 129 -7.16 -7.43 17.22
N GLY A 130 -7.01 -6.18 17.67
CA GLY A 130 -5.75 -5.69 18.23
C GLY A 130 -4.71 -5.23 17.22
N SER A 131 -5.03 -5.21 15.93
CA SER A 131 -4.14 -4.62 14.91
C SER A 131 -3.79 -3.17 15.26
N ARG A 132 -2.51 -2.82 15.10
CA ARG A 132 -2.02 -1.45 15.26
C ARG A 132 -2.29 -0.55 14.04
N LEU A 133 -2.85 -1.10 12.96
CA LEU A 133 -2.95 -0.43 11.67
C LEU A 133 -4.37 0.06 11.39
N GLY A 134 -4.47 1.36 11.17
CA GLY A 134 -5.70 2.03 10.80
C GLY A 134 -6.64 2.32 11.99
N THR A 135 -7.57 3.20 11.73
CA THR A 135 -8.57 3.70 12.68
C THR A 135 -9.89 2.96 12.46
N THR A 136 -10.41 2.30 13.48
CA THR A 136 -11.76 1.70 13.44
C THR A 136 -12.84 2.80 13.47
N ARG A 137 -14.05 2.46 13.03
CA ARG A 137 -15.18 3.41 13.09
C ARG A 137 -15.43 3.92 14.50
N ALA A 138 -15.43 3.04 15.49
CA ALA A 138 -15.63 3.43 16.89
C ALA A 138 -14.54 4.40 17.40
N ALA A 139 -13.28 4.17 17.02
CA ALA A 139 -12.18 5.07 17.37
C ALA A 139 -12.31 6.46 16.72
N TRP A 140 -12.77 6.49 15.45
CA TRP A 140 -13.03 7.71 14.73
C TRP A 140 -14.16 8.52 15.39
N ASP A 141 -15.30 7.90 15.66
CA ASP A 141 -16.47 8.56 16.26
C ASP A 141 -16.13 9.11 17.65
N ALA A 142 -15.39 8.37 18.46
CA ALA A 142 -14.95 8.81 19.76
C ALA A 142 -14.03 10.04 19.66
N ALA A 143 -13.11 10.07 18.69
CA ALA A 143 -12.21 11.19 18.47
C ALA A 143 -12.95 12.43 17.97
N VAL A 144 -13.86 12.29 17.01
CA VAL A 144 -14.68 13.40 16.48
C VAL A 144 -15.60 13.98 17.55
N SER A 145 -16.10 13.14 18.47
CA SER A 145 -16.90 13.62 19.60
C SER A 145 -16.10 14.52 20.56
N GLN A 146 -14.78 14.32 20.64
CA GLN A 146 -13.87 15.14 21.44
C GLN A 146 -13.36 16.37 20.67
N ASP A 147 -13.10 16.19 19.37
CA ASP A 147 -12.62 17.24 18.47
C ASP A 147 -13.41 17.22 17.16
N PRO A 148 -14.52 17.97 17.06
CA PRO A 148 -15.34 18.05 15.85
C PRO A 148 -14.66 18.69 14.63
N SER A 149 -13.44 19.22 14.78
CA SER A 149 -12.68 19.80 13.67
C SER A 149 -11.91 18.78 12.85
N LEU A 150 -11.67 17.57 13.37
CA LEU A 150 -10.88 16.52 12.70
C LEU A 150 -11.34 16.20 11.28
N PRO A 151 -12.65 16.06 10.97
CA PRO A 151 -13.08 15.78 9.61
C PRO A 151 -12.68 16.84 8.59
N GLN A 152 -12.52 18.10 9.02
CA GLN A 152 -12.16 19.23 8.14
C GLN A 152 -10.69 19.16 7.69
N LEU A 153 -9.87 18.34 8.34
CA LEU A 153 -8.47 18.12 7.97
C LEU A 153 -8.32 17.10 6.83
N LEU A 154 -9.34 16.25 6.60
CA LEU A 154 -9.25 15.14 5.66
C LEU A 154 -9.53 15.55 4.22
N ASP A 155 -8.69 15.11 3.32
CA ASP A 155 -8.90 15.14 1.87
C ASP A 155 -9.21 13.74 1.33
N GLY A 156 -8.86 12.69 2.06
CA GLY A 156 -9.11 11.32 1.62
C GLY A 156 -8.99 10.26 2.70
N LEU A 157 -9.39 9.05 2.35
CA LEU A 157 -9.27 7.87 3.18
C LEU A 157 -8.38 6.82 2.50
N HIS A 158 -7.73 6.02 3.31
CA HIS A 158 -6.86 4.93 2.88
C HIS A 158 -7.20 3.67 3.66
N PHE A 159 -7.21 2.51 3.01
CA PHE A 159 -7.19 1.22 3.66
C PHE A 159 -6.20 0.29 2.96
N HIS A 160 -5.65 -0.67 3.70
CA HIS A 160 -4.76 -1.69 3.16
C HIS A 160 -5.06 -2.98 3.92
N THR A 161 -5.82 -3.86 3.31
CA THR A 161 -6.38 -5.07 3.92
C THR A 161 -5.92 -6.35 3.25
N LEU A 162 -5.41 -6.25 2.03
CA LEU A 162 -5.03 -7.35 1.17
C LEU A 162 -3.53 -7.68 1.29
N CYS A 163 -3.20 -8.94 1.08
CA CYS A 163 -1.85 -9.42 0.84
C CYS A 163 -1.93 -10.57 -0.19
N GLU A 164 -1.37 -10.35 -1.39
CA GLU A 164 -1.33 -11.30 -2.50
C GLU A 164 -2.69 -11.91 -2.90
N GLN A 165 -3.76 -11.12 -2.79
CA GLN A 165 -5.12 -11.58 -3.02
C GLN A 165 -5.68 -11.12 -4.37
N ASP A 166 -6.75 -11.81 -4.80
CA ASP A 166 -7.53 -11.48 -5.99
C ASP A 166 -8.58 -10.38 -5.68
N ALA A 167 -9.25 -9.91 -6.70
CA ALA A 167 -10.18 -8.77 -6.63
C ALA A 167 -11.48 -9.06 -5.85
N ASP A 168 -11.84 -10.33 -5.65
CA ASP A 168 -12.99 -10.74 -4.83
C ASP A 168 -12.80 -10.34 -3.37
N ALA A 169 -11.58 -10.47 -2.83
CA ALA A 169 -11.25 -10.01 -1.48
C ALA A 169 -11.39 -8.47 -1.35
N LEU A 170 -11.05 -7.72 -2.40
CA LEU A 170 -11.29 -6.28 -2.44
C LEU A 170 -12.79 -5.96 -2.43
N ALA A 171 -13.60 -6.69 -3.21
CA ALA A 171 -15.05 -6.46 -3.27
C ALA A 171 -15.69 -6.59 -1.89
N VAL A 172 -15.33 -7.64 -1.13
CA VAL A 172 -15.77 -7.85 0.26
C VAL A 172 -15.30 -6.72 1.18
N THR A 173 -14.05 -6.32 1.06
CA THR A 173 -13.50 -5.20 1.85
C THR A 173 -14.22 -3.89 1.55
N LEU A 174 -14.52 -3.62 0.27
CA LEU A 174 -15.19 -2.39 -0.14
C LEU A 174 -16.64 -2.31 0.37
N ASP A 175 -17.32 -3.45 0.53
CA ASP A 175 -18.62 -3.51 1.19
C ASP A 175 -18.52 -3.08 2.67
N ALA A 176 -17.52 -3.58 3.39
CA ALA A 176 -17.29 -3.20 4.78
C ALA A 176 -16.88 -1.71 4.92
N VAL A 177 -16.09 -1.19 3.98
CA VAL A 177 -15.74 0.24 3.91
C VAL A 177 -16.99 1.09 3.67
N ALA A 178 -17.86 0.68 2.73
CA ALA A 178 -19.11 1.38 2.45
C ALA A 178 -20.06 1.38 3.66
N GLU A 179 -20.18 0.25 4.36
CA GLU A 179 -21.00 0.13 5.56
C GLU A 179 -20.51 1.02 6.70
N LYS A 180 -19.20 1.00 6.98
CA LYS A 180 -18.63 1.64 8.18
C LYS A 180 -18.21 3.08 7.97
N PHE A 181 -17.78 3.46 6.78
CA PHE A 181 -17.19 4.77 6.48
C PHE A 181 -17.81 5.46 5.26
N GLY A 182 -18.88 4.88 4.69
CA GLY A 182 -19.53 5.41 3.49
C GLY A 182 -20.10 6.80 3.64
N ASP A 183 -20.45 7.20 4.86
CA ASP A 183 -20.94 8.55 5.20
C ASP A 183 -19.84 9.63 5.12
N LEU A 184 -18.56 9.26 5.25
CA LEU A 184 -17.43 10.17 5.16
C LEU A 184 -17.00 10.41 3.70
N LEU A 185 -17.11 9.38 2.86
CA LEU A 185 -16.55 9.34 1.51
C LEU A 185 -17.05 10.40 0.55
N PRO A 186 -18.34 10.85 0.58
CA PRO A 186 -18.79 11.95 -0.29
C PRO A 186 -18.10 13.29 -0.07
N ASN A 187 -17.42 13.46 1.06
CA ASN A 187 -16.63 14.66 1.38
C ASN A 187 -15.13 14.50 1.05
N MET A 188 -14.71 13.33 0.55
CA MET A 188 -13.32 13.04 0.22
C MET A 188 -13.03 13.31 -1.25
N GLN A 189 -11.82 13.71 -1.54
CA GLN A 189 -11.32 13.87 -2.91
C GLN A 189 -10.80 12.55 -3.48
N TRP A 190 -10.31 11.67 -2.59
CA TRP A 190 -9.72 10.39 -2.98
C TRP A 190 -9.97 9.28 -1.97
N LEU A 191 -9.94 8.05 -2.48
CA LEU A 191 -9.94 6.82 -1.69
C LEU A 191 -8.81 5.91 -2.19
N ASN A 192 -7.90 5.56 -1.29
CA ASN A 192 -6.77 4.70 -1.60
C ASN A 192 -7.05 3.28 -1.08
N PHE A 193 -7.06 2.31 -1.98
CA PHE A 193 -7.34 0.90 -1.69
C PHE A 193 -6.13 0.14 -1.14
N GLY A 194 -4.96 0.82 -1.05
CA GLY A 194 -3.72 0.21 -0.59
C GLY A 194 -3.12 -0.77 -1.59
N GLY A 195 -2.25 -1.62 -1.08
CA GLY A 195 -1.57 -2.66 -1.83
C GLY A 195 -2.15 -4.06 -1.60
N GLY A 196 -1.35 -5.08 -1.92
CA GLY A 196 -1.73 -6.48 -1.80
C GLY A 196 -2.58 -7.03 -2.93
N HIS A 197 -2.86 -6.22 -3.95
CA HIS A 197 -3.54 -6.60 -5.18
C HIS A 197 -2.56 -7.30 -6.13
N HIS A 198 -2.78 -8.56 -6.44
CA HIS A 198 -1.88 -9.37 -7.26
C HIS A 198 -2.15 -9.21 -8.77
N ILE A 199 -2.33 -7.97 -9.23
CA ILE A 199 -2.88 -7.55 -10.52
C ILE A 199 -2.17 -8.17 -11.73
N THR A 200 -0.86 -8.34 -11.64
CA THR A 200 -0.04 -8.85 -12.76
C THR A 200 0.13 -10.36 -12.76
N ARG A 201 -0.44 -11.05 -11.75
CA ARG A 201 -0.47 -12.50 -11.70
C ARG A 201 -1.33 -13.06 -12.83
N PRO A 202 -0.90 -14.13 -13.50
CA PRO A 202 -1.75 -14.82 -14.47
C PRO A 202 -3.08 -15.27 -13.87
N GLY A 203 -4.18 -14.93 -14.51
CA GLY A 203 -5.53 -15.30 -14.06
C GLY A 203 -6.15 -14.37 -13.02
N TYR A 204 -5.50 -13.26 -12.66
CA TYR A 204 -6.11 -12.23 -11.80
C TYR A 204 -7.37 -11.64 -12.45
N ASP A 205 -8.45 -11.48 -11.67
CA ASP A 205 -9.72 -10.93 -12.16
C ASP A 205 -9.69 -9.40 -12.23
N ILE A 206 -9.12 -8.89 -13.33
CA ILE A 206 -9.06 -7.45 -13.60
C ILE A 206 -10.47 -6.85 -13.74
N ALA A 207 -11.44 -7.58 -14.27
CA ALA A 207 -12.80 -7.08 -14.49
C ALA A 207 -13.49 -6.76 -13.15
N THR A 208 -13.33 -7.62 -12.15
CA THR A 208 -13.85 -7.35 -10.79
C THR A 208 -13.12 -6.16 -10.15
N LEU A 209 -11.80 -6.01 -10.34
CA LEU A 209 -11.08 -4.82 -9.87
C LEU A 209 -11.60 -3.54 -10.53
N GLU A 210 -11.77 -3.52 -11.84
CA GLU A 210 -12.33 -2.38 -12.57
C GLU A 210 -13.74 -2.04 -12.08
N HIS A 211 -14.56 -3.04 -11.78
CA HIS A 211 -15.88 -2.85 -11.20
C HIS A 211 -15.82 -2.20 -9.81
N CYS A 212 -14.91 -2.65 -8.94
CA CYS A 212 -14.70 -2.06 -7.62
C CYS A 212 -14.26 -0.59 -7.71
N ILE A 213 -13.35 -0.27 -8.63
CA ILE A 213 -12.90 1.10 -8.87
C ILE A 213 -14.08 1.97 -9.35
N ALA A 214 -14.81 1.53 -10.38
CA ALA A 214 -15.94 2.25 -10.93
C ALA A 214 -17.05 2.46 -9.88
N ARG A 215 -17.30 1.45 -9.03
CA ARG A 215 -18.27 1.54 -7.93
C ARG A 215 -17.90 2.67 -6.96
N ALA A 216 -16.65 2.74 -6.53
CA ALA A 216 -16.19 3.79 -5.61
C ALA A 216 -16.29 5.19 -6.24
N GLN A 217 -15.84 5.34 -7.49
CA GLN A 217 -15.91 6.58 -8.24
C GLN A 217 -17.35 7.06 -8.43
N ASN A 218 -18.26 6.17 -8.82
CA ASN A 218 -19.66 6.50 -9.06
C ASN A 218 -20.43 6.79 -7.78
N ALA A 219 -20.16 6.05 -6.69
CA ALA A 219 -20.87 6.20 -5.43
C ALA A 219 -20.44 7.45 -4.65
N TRP A 220 -19.16 7.82 -4.71
CA TRP A 220 -18.58 8.84 -3.84
C TRP A 220 -17.87 9.98 -4.56
N GLY A 221 -17.68 9.91 -5.88
CA GLY A 221 -17.02 10.97 -6.65
C GLY A 221 -15.51 11.08 -6.41
N VAL A 222 -14.89 10.05 -5.85
CA VAL A 222 -13.47 10.04 -5.43
C VAL A 222 -12.53 9.62 -6.56
N THR A 223 -11.30 10.13 -6.53
CA THR A 223 -10.18 9.53 -7.26
C THR A 223 -9.74 8.26 -6.52
N VAL A 224 -9.65 7.14 -7.21
CA VAL A 224 -9.17 5.88 -6.62
C VAL A 224 -7.67 5.75 -6.81
N TYR A 225 -6.95 5.38 -5.74
CA TYR A 225 -5.53 5.01 -5.76
C TYR A 225 -5.34 3.54 -5.43
N LEU A 226 -4.31 2.94 -6.04
CA LEU A 226 -3.83 1.59 -5.76
C LEU A 226 -2.33 1.65 -5.47
N GLU A 227 -1.85 0.82 -4.55
CA GLU A 227 -0.44 0.76 -4.12
C GLU A 227 0.17 -0.64 -4.33
N PRO A 228 0.14 -1.21 -5.55
CA PRO A 228 0.78 -2.48 -5.79
C PRO A 228 2.30 -2.36 -5.58
N GLY A 229 2.85 -3.30 -4.84
CA GLY A 229 4.30 -3.43 -4.67
C GLY A 229 4.81 -4.62 -5.46
N GLU A 230 4.55 -5.83 -4.97
CA GLU A 230 4.96 -7.07 -5.62
C GLU A 230 4.47 -7.17 -7.06
N ALA A 231 3.21 -6.81 -7.32
CA ALA A 231 2.66 -6.86 -8.68
C ALA A 231 3.46 -6.04 -9.71
N CYS A 232 4.17 -4.99 -9.28
CA CYS A 232 5.04 -4.22 -10.17
C CYS A 232 6.25 -5.05 -10.64
N ALA A 233 6.83 -5.86 -9.76
CA ALA A 233 8.07 -6.60 -9.99
C ALA A 233 7.88 -8.12 -10.08
N LEU A 234 6.65 -8.61 -10.06
CA LEU A 234 6.36 -10.05 -10.10
C LEU A 234 7.03 -10.73 -11.29
N ASN A 235 7.80 -11.77 -11.01
CA ASN A 235 8.57 -12.54 -12.01
C ASN A 235 9.52 -11.68 -12.87
N ALA A 236 9.99 -10.55 -12.36
CA ALA A 236 10.85 -9.63 -13.10
C ALA A 236 12.34 -9.97 -13.01
N GLY A 237 12.76 -10.82 -12.09
CA GLY A 237 14.15 -11.18 -11.89
C GLY A 237 14.35 -12.59 -11.35
N TYR A 238 15.63 -12.96 -11.21
CA TYR A 238 16.07 -14.22 -10.62
C TYR A 238 17.15 -13.94 -9.59
N LEU A 239 17.12 -14.65 -8.46
CA LEU A 239 18.23 -14.71 -7.55
C LEU A 239 19.24 -15.75 -8.07
N LEU A 240 20.39 -15.27 -8.55
CA LEU A 240 21.49 -16.15 -8.96
C LEU A 240 22.41 -16.41 -7.78
N THR A 241 22.58 -17.66 -7.42
CA THR A 241 23.42 -18.09 -6.29
C THR A 241 24.34 -19.23 -6.69
N ARG A 242 25.42 -19.43 -5.93
CA ARG A 242 26.36 -20.52 -6.11
C ARG A 242 26.22 -21.54 -4.99
N VAL A 243 26.25 -22.82 -5.35
CA VAL A 243 26.41 -23.92 -4.37
C VAL A 243 27.85 -23.96 -3.92
N LEU A 244 28.09 -23.74 -2.63
CA LEU A 244 29.39 -23.76 -1.98
C LEU A 244 29.76 -25.17 -1.51
N ASP A 245 28.77 -25.94 -1.04
CA ASP A 245 28.95 -27.30 -0.54
C ASP A 245 27.66 -28.09 -0.61
N VAL A 246 27.76 -29.41 -0.57
CA VAL A 246 26.62 -30.32 -0.49
C VAL A 246 26.82 -31.28 0.68
N VAL A 247 25.96 -31.20 1.66
CA VAL A 247 26.03 -32.02 2.89
C VAL A 247 24.92 -33.05 2.88
N LYS A 248 25.27 -34.29 3.21
CA LYS A 248 24.34 -35.39 3.40
C LYS A 248 24.25 -35.72 4.88
N ASN A 249 22.99 -35.70 5.42
CA ASN A 249 22.68 -36.06 6.79
C ASN A 249 21.46 -36.99 6.79
N GLY A 250 21.65 -38.26 7.07
CA GLY A 250 20.65 -39.30 6.91
C GLY A 250 20.13 -39.35 5.47
N ASP A 251 18.84 -39.24 5.28
CA ASP A 251 18.21 -39.27 3.98
C ASP A 251 18.06 -37.86 3.34
N THR A 252 18.50 -36.82 4.06
CA THR A 252 18.43 -35.44 3.58
C THR A 252 19.74 -35.02 2.93
N THR A 253 19.66 -34.44 1.74
CA THR A 253 20.76 -33.75 1.06
C THR A 253 20.49 -32.26 1.06
N ALA A 254 21.42 -31.48 1.60
CA ALA A 254 21.31 -30.02 1.68
C ALA A 254 22.40 -29.35 0.86
N ALA A 255 22.06 -28.40 0.01
CA ALA A 255 23.00 -27.51 -0.67
C ALA A 255 23.25 -26.27 0.18
N ILE A 256 24.51 -25.96 0.43
CA ILE A 256 24.95 -24.73 1.10
C ILE A 256 25.19 -23.69 0.02
N LEU A 257 24.50 -22.55 0.11
CA LEU A 257 24.54 -21.50 -0.89
C LEU A 257 25.33 -20.28 -0.38
N ASP A 258 25.80 -19.43 -1.30
CA ASP A 258 26.37 -18.11 -0.98
C ASP A 258 25.29 -17.01 -0.81
N ALA A 259 24.06 -17.41 -0.60
CA ALA A 259 22.92 -16.56 -0.31
C ALA A 259 22.28 -16.97 1.02
N SER A 260 21.59 -16.03 1.66
CA SER A 260 20.82 -16.31 2.88
C SER A 260 19.41 -15.70 2.78
N ALA A 261 18.45 -16.32 3.46
CA ALA A 261 17.09 -15.78 3.54
C ALA A 261 17.10 -14.38 4.15
N ALA A 262 17.89 -14.15 5.21
CA ALA A 262 17.95 -12.85 5.88
C ALA A 262 18.39 -11.69 4.97
N CYS A 263 19.28 -11.97 4.00
CA CYS A 263 19.83 -10.93 3.11
C CYS A 263 19.10 -10.82 1.78
N HIS A 264 18.52 -11.91 1.28
CA HIS A 264 18.04 -11.98 -0.11
C HIS A 264 16.54 -12.30 -0.21
N MET A 265 15.95 -12.94 0.80
CA MET A 265 14.55 -13.36 0.81
C MET A 265 14.00 -13.33 2.25
N PRO A 266 13.93 -12.14 2.91
CA PRO A 266 13.53 -12.05 4.32
C PRO A 266 12.10 -12.56 4.57
N ASP A 267 11.22 -12.48 3.61
CA ASP A 267 9.84 -12.98 3.70
C ASP A 267 9.78 -14.48 4.05
N VAL A 268 10.76 -15.26 3.59
CA VAL A 268 10.85 -16.70 3.94
C VAL A 268 11.02 -16.94 5.44
N ILE A 269 11.58 -15.95 6.17
CA ILE A 269 11.74 -16.01 7.62
C ILE A 269 10.46 -15.57 8.32
N GLU A 270 9.85 -14.48 7.83
CA GLU A 270 8.66 -13.88 8.44
C GLU A 270 7.40 -14.69 8.14
N MET A 271 7.30 -15.18 6.92
CA MET A 271 6.20 -15.99 6.41
C MET A 271 6.79 -17.28 5.83
N PRO A 272 7.08 -18.31 6.67
CA PRO A 272 7.76 -19.50 6.19
C PRO A 272 7.04 -20.16 5.00
N TYR A 273 7.62 -20.03 3.82
CA TYR A 273 7.18 -20.69 2.60
C TYR A 273 8.40 -21.20 1.83
N ARG A 274 8.16 -22.11 0.91
CA ARG A 274 9.21 -22.59 0.01
C ARG A 274 9.16 -21.74 -1.28
N PRO A 275 10.18 -20.91 -1.55
CA PRO A 275 10.23 -20.14 -2.78
C PRO A 275 10.32 -21.07 -4.00
N PRO A 276 9.80 -20.63 -5.16
CA PRO A 276 9.83 -21.39 -6.40
C PRO A 276 11.23 -21.64 -6.94
#